data_ed7513f05b9e076bb60c04b794ea30cd
#
_entry.id   ed7513f05b9e076bb60c04b794ea30cd
#
_cell.length_a   1.000
_cell.length_b   1.000
_cell.length_c   1.000
_cell.angle_alpha   90.00
_cell.angle_beta   90.00
_cell.angle_gamma   90.00
#
_symmetry.space_group_name_H-M   'P 1'
#
loop_
_entity.id
_entity.type
_entity.pdbx_description
1 polymer ?
#
loop_
_entity_poly.entity_id
_entity_poly.type
_entity_poly.pdbx_seq_one_letter_code
_entity_poly.pdbx_strand_id
1 'polypeptide(L)'
;MTSPREYSPLNKTPVNNYQSGNVQTDDVESRGFEITPGQVDVPKSHDTSFSFKKLWAFTGPGFLMSIAYLDPGNIESDLQAGAIAKYKLIWVLMWSTVLGLILQLLAARLGVVTGMNLAQVCYHEYPKVPRIFLWLMMEIAIIASDIQEVIGSAIALNLLSNHKIPIWAGVLITGVDTFTFLFLENAGLRKLEAFFGALITTMGFTFLYIYVTIKPSQTDILIGMWFPWCQDCDKDAIIQLVGIVGAVIMPHNIYLHSALVLSRNIDRRDKHAVAEAIKYNSIESAIALFVSFVINLFVLAVFAAAFSTADFRENASLHNAGTWLNDKYGLGVKIIWGIGILSAGQSSTMTGTYAGQFVMEGFINIRWAKWKRVLLTRSIAIVPTIIVAILATNDLDMMNNWLNVLQSVQLPFALLPILHFTSSERIMREFKNGRIMKITVWSLAILVMGINFYLVGIFVGSGDQWWIYLIAVIVILVYLSYVSYLALGPTLVLTIKMKLGKRFDKDTTEVEEEINRREALIYIRQEK
;
A
#
# COMPACT_ATOMS: atom_id res chain seq x y z
N MET A 1 47.36 -19.55 49.05
CA MET A 1 46.27 -19.41 50.03
C MET A 1 45.90 -17.93 50.07
N THR A 2 44.97 -17.48 49.24
CA THR A 2 44.35 -16.14 49.30
C THR A 2 42.87 -16.30 48.96
N SER A 3 42.06 -15.94 49.95
CA SER A 3 40.62 -15.99 50.02
C SER A 3 39.92 -15.09 48.97
N PRO A 4 38.74 -15.42 48.44
CA PRO A 4 37.98 -14.57 47.56
C PRO A 4 37.27 -13.45 48.34
N ARG A 5 37.31 -12.22 47.80
CA ARG A 5 36.56 -11.07 48.33
C ARG A 5 35.08 -11.19 48.07
N GLU A 6 34.28 -11.17 49.13
CA GLU A 6 32.85 -10.94 49.13
C GLU A 6 32.52 -9.55 48.59
N TYR A 7 31.61 -9.51 47.60
CA TYR A 7 30.97 -8.27 47.18
C TYR A 7 29.72 -8.01 48.05
N SER A 8 29.77 -6.97 48.83
CA SER A 8 28.58 -6.46 49.56
C SER A 8 27.65 -5.68 48.63
N PRO A 9 26.32 -5.78 48.80
CA PRO A 9 25.35 -5.08 47.96
C PRO A 9 25.27 -3.58 48.33
N LEU A 10 25.33 -2.73 47.33
CA LEU A 10 25.16 -1.29 47.41
C LEU A 10 23.78 -0.89 47.93
N ASN A 11 23.79 0.04 48.85
CA ASN A 11 22.69 0.69 49.56
C ASN A 11 21.48 1.04 48.68
N LYS A 12 20.31 0.57 49.09
CA LYS A 12 19.00 1.08 48.66
C LYS A 12 18.77 2.44 49.33
N THR A 13 18.82 3.51 48.57
CA THR A 13 18.23 4.80 48.98
C THR A 13 16.70 4.68 48.95
N PRO A 14 15.98 5.21 49.97
CA PRO A 14 14.52 5.11 50.00
C PRO A 14 13.90 6.03 48.94
N VAL A 15 13.08 5.45 48.07
CA VAL A 15 12.23 6.20 47.17
C VAL A 15 11.14 6.88 47.99
N ASN A 16 11.19 8.21 48.03
CA ASN A 16 10.17 9.04 48.65
C ASN A 16 8.78 8.73 48.03
N ASN A 17 7.82 8.46 48.92
CA ASN A 17 6.40 8.44 48.64
C ASN A 17 5.93 9.74 47.98
N TYR A 18 5.74 9.74 46.66
CA TYR A 18 4.86 10.69 46.04
C TYR A 18 3.44 10.18 46.18
N GLN A 19 2.65 10.90 46.97
CA GLN A 19 1.22 10.73 47.13
C GLN A 19 0.58 10.68 45.74
N SER A 20 -0.18 9.62 45.53
CA SER A 20 -1.06 9.42 44.37
C SER A 20 -2.11 10.54 44.34
N GLY A 21 -1.82 11.61 43.61
CA GLY A 21 -2.88 12.40 43.00
C GLY A 21 -3.64 11.47 42.04
N ASN A 22 -4.95 11.36 42.23
CA ASN A 22 -5.89 10.71 41.32
C ASN A 22 -5.76 11.36 39.93
N VAL A 23 -4.81 10.93 39.14
CA VAL A 23 -4.91 10.99 37.68
C VAL A 23 -5.90 9.86 37.37
N GLN A 24 -7.16 10.21 37.09
CA GLN A 24 -8.02 9.33 36.33
C GLN A 24 -7.22 8.92 35.09
N THR A 25 -6.57 7.77 35.18
CA THR A 25 -6.21 7.00 34.02
C THR A 25 -7.55 6.64 33.41
N ASP A 26 -8.00 7.50 32.46
CA ASP A 26 -8.99 7.05 31.50
C ASP A 26 -8.48 5.71 31.05
N ASP A 27 -9.24 4.68 31.36
CA ASP A 27 -9.05 3.31 30.92
C ASP A 27 -9.01 3.31 29.39
N VAL A 28 -7.84 3.63 28.84
CA VAL A 28 -7.47 3.24 27.49
C VAL A 28 -7.16 1.76 27.59
N GLU A 29 -8.21 1.03 27.93
CA GLU A 29 -8.28 -0.40 27.79
C GLU A 29 -7.70 -0.73 26.42
N SER A 30 -6.59 -1.41 26.42
CA SER A 30 -5.96 -2.00 25.26
C SER A 30 -6.88 -3.12 24.71
N ARG A 31 -8.09 -2.75 24.28
CA ARG A 31 -8.88 -3.61 23.41
C ARG A 31 -8.15 -3.67 22.09
N GLY A 32 -7.49 -4.80 21.88
CA GLY A 32 -6.87 -5.13 20.62
C GLY A 32 -7.87 -4.80 19.51
N PHE A 33 -7.37 -4.20 18.46
CA PHE A 33 -8.13 -3.87 17.27
C PHE A 33 -8.80 -5.15 16.74
N GLU A 34 -10.10 -5.32 16.94
CA GLU A 34 -10.89 -6.42 16.37
C GLU A 34 -11.06 -6.14 14.88
N ILE A 35 -10.15 -6.70 14.07
CA ILE A 35 -10.21 -6.59 12.61
C ILE A 35 -11.46 -7.27 12.06
N THR A 36 -11.86 -8.37 12.69
CA THR A 36 -13.05 -9.17 12.38
C THR A 36 -13.42 -10.02 13.61
N PRO A 37 -14.67 -10.48 13.74
CA PRO A 37 -15.00 -11.44 14.79
C PRO A 37 -14.19 -12.73 14.59
N GLY A 38 -13.17 -12.92 15.42
CA GLY A 38 -12.34 -14.11 15.48
C GLY A 38 -10.94 -13.97 14.88
N GLN A 39 -9.92 -13.83 15.72
CA GLN A 39 -8.53 -14.02 15.33
C GLN A 39 -8.31 -15.49 14.95
N VAL A 40 -7.44 -15.74 13.96
CA VAL A 40 -7.06 -17.09 13.57
C VAL A 40 -5.96 -17.59 14.48
N ASP A 41 -6.23 -18.68 15.19
CA ASP A 41 -5.22 -19.32 16.03
C ASP A 41 -4.15 -20.03 15.19
N VAL A 42 -2.89 -19.80 15.57
CA VAL A 42 -1.74 -20.43 14.94
C VAL A 42 -1.32 -21.64 15.75
N PRO A 43 -1.07 -22.82 15.12
CA PRO A 43 -0.62 -24.00 15.84
C PRO A 43 0.70 -23.75 16.58
N LYS A 44 0.69 -23.89 17.89
CA LYS A 44 1.90 -23.83 18.73
C LYS A 44 2.67 -25.13 18.57
N SER A 45 3.87 -25.10 18.02
CA SER A 45 4.82 -26.20 18.06
C SER A 45 6.23 -25.67 18.24
N HIS A 46 7.01 -26.31 19.08
CA HIS A 46 8.42 -25.98 19.32
C HIS A 46 9.36 -26.46 18.19
N ASP A 47 8.80 -27.12 17.18
CA ASP A 47 9.56 -27.59 16.02
C ASP A 47 9.85 -26.41 15.07
N THR A 48 11.13 -26.15 14.82
CA THR A 48 11.62 -25.09 13.93
C THR A 48 11.57 -25.47 12.45
N SER A 49 11.19 -26.71 12.13
CA SER A 49 11.07 -27.19 10.76
C SER A 49 9.92 -26.50 10.01
N PHE A 50 10.06 -26.40 8.70
CA PHE A 50 9.01 -25.83 7.85
C PHE A 50 7.77 -26.73 7.87
N SER A 51 6.58 -26.15 8.10
CA SER A 51 5.31 -26.86 8.14
C SER A 51 4.27 -26.21 7.23
N PHE A 52 3.75 -26.99 6.26
CA PHE A 52 2.65 -26.55 5.40
C PHE A 52 1.38 -26.22 6.21
N LYS A 53 1.12 -26.92 7.32
CA LYS A 53 -0.01 -26.64 8.20
C LYS A 53 0.11 -25.25 8.84
N LYS A 54 1.32 -24.86 9.27
CA LYS A 54 1.58 -23.52 9.78
C LYS A 54 1.47 -22.47 8.66
N LEU A 55 2.07 -22.73 7.48
CA LEU A 55 1.93 -21.83 6.33
C LEU A 55 0.45 -21.57 6.02
N TRP A 56 -0.39 -22.62 5.99
CA TRP A 56 -1.83 -22.48 5.79
C TRP A 56 -2.53 -21.67 6.88
N ALA A 57 -2.12 -21.77 8.13
CA ALA A 57 -2.65 -20.97 9.22
C ALA A 57 -2.30 -19.48 9.08
N PHE A 58 -1.10 -19.18 8.57
CA PHE A 58 -0.66 -17.82 8.26
C PHE A 58 -1.23 -17.27 6.95
N THR A 59 -1.60 -18.14 6.01
CA THR A 59 -2.15 -17.74 4.70
C THR A 59 -3.44 -16.92 4.87
N GLY A 60 -3.48 -15.77 4.24
CA GLY A 60 -4.60 -14.82 4.20
C GLY A 60 -4.14 -13.38 4.03
N PRO A 61 -3.36 -12.78 4.95
CA PRO A 61 -2.91 -11.40 4.85
C PRO A 61 -2.20 -11.05 3.54
N GLY A 62 -1.23 -11.87 3.11
CA GLY A 62 -0.51 -11.66 1.86
C GLY A 62 -1.37 -11.91 0.63
N PHE A 63 -2.27 -12.91 0.65
CA PHE A 63 -3.22 -13.11 -0.44
C PHE A 63 -4.22 -11.98 -0.56
N LEU A 64 -4.71 -11.43 0.56
CA LEU A 64 -5.52 -10.20 0.53
C LEU A 64 -4.74 -9.03 -0.08
N MET A 65 -3.44 -8.96 0.21
CA MET A 65 -2.58 -7.94 -0.38
C MET A 65 -2.30 -8.17 -1.86
N SER A 66 -2.23 -9.42 -2.33
CA SER A 66 -2.01 -9.69 -3.76
C SER A 66 -3.11 -9.10 -4.65
N ILE A 67 -4.34 -9.01 -4.14
CA ILE A 67 -5.46 -8.36 -4.80
C ILE A 67 -5.18 -6.88 -5.07
N ALA A 68 -4.61 -6.21 -4.07
CA ALA A 68 -4.27 -4.80 -4.17
C ALA A 68 -3.15 -4.49 -5.19
N TYR A 69 -2.49 -5.51 -5.73
CA TYR A 69 -1.55 -5.44 -6.85
C TYR A 69 -2.17 -5.86 -8.19
N LEU A 70 -3.48 -6.15 -8.20
CA LEU A 70 -4.23 -6.64 -9.35
C LEU A 70 -5.51 -5.82 -9.56
N ASP A 71 -5.55 -4.60 -9.07
CA ASP A 71 -6.69 -3.71 -9.24
C ASP A 71 -6.80 -3.19 -10.68
N PRO A 72 -7.92 -2.60 -11.07
CA PRO A 72 -8.08 -2.05 -12.42
C PRO A 72 -7.04 -0.98 -12.77
N GLY A 73 -6.51 -0.23 -11.80
CA GLY A 73 -5.47 0.76 -12.01
C GLY A 73 -4.14 0.13 -12.45
N ASN A 74 -3.76 -1.01 -11.83
CA ASN A 74 -2.62 -1.80 -12.26
C ASN A 74 -2.83 -2.38 -13.67
N ILE A 75 -4.00 -2.98 -13.92
CA ILE A 75 -4.31 -3.58 -15.23
C ILE A 75 -4.26 -2.53 -16.34
N GLU A 76 -4.80 -1.33 -16.11
CA GLU A 76 -4.74 -0.21 -17.05
C GLU A 76 -3.31 0.26 -17.29
N SER A 77 -2.53 0.43 -16.23
CA SER A 77 -1.12 0.82 -16.33
C SER A 77 -0.29 -0.19 -17.13
N ASP A 78 -0.48 -1.50 -16.88
CA ASP A 78 0.20 -2.58 -17.59
C ASP A 78 -0.22 -2.64 -19.06
N LEU A 79 -1.50 -2.44 -19.35
CA LEU A 79 -2.04 -2.36 -20.70
C LEU A 79 -1.40 -1.21 -21.47
N GLN A 80 -1.42 -0.01 -20.91
CA GLN A 80 -0.88 1.18 -21.56
C GLN A 80 0.65 1.12 -21.71
N ALA A 81 1.35 0.61 -20.68
CA ALA A 81 2.78 0.38 -20.78
C ALA A 81 3.14 -0.60 -21.92
N GLY A 82 2.37 -1.69 -22.05
CA GLY A 82 2.51 -2.63 -23.17
C GLY A 82 2.25 -1.97 -24.51
N ALA A 83 1.18 -1.19 -24.64
CA ALA A 83 0.80 -0.51 -25.87
C ALA A 83 1.80 0.57 -26.29
N ILE A 84 2.28 1.39 -25.36
CA ILE A 84 3.14 2.56 -25.63
C ILE A 84 4.61 2.13 -25.76
N ALA A 85 5.12 1.38 -24.80
CA ALA A 85 6.55 1.01 -24.71
C ALA A 85 6.84 -0.45 -25.09
N LYS A 86 5.81 -1.23 -25.47
CA LYS A 86 5.93 -2.66 -25.75
C LYS A 86 6.56 -3.40 -24.55
N TYR A 87 7.56 -4.23 -24.76
CA TYR A 87 8.22 -5.01 -23.73
C TYR A 87 9.24 -4.21 -22.90
N LYS A 88 9.51 -2.94 -23.25
CA LYS A 88 10.61 -2.16 -22.67
C LYS A 88 10.43 -1.78 -21.20
N LEU A 89 9.21 -1.83 -20.66
CA LEU A 89 8.91 -1.47 -19.27
C LEU A 89 8.65 -2.66 -18.33
N ILE A 90 8.84 -3.91 -18.81
CA ILE A 90 8.63 -5.11 -17.96
C ILE A 90 9.58 -5.10 -16.75
N TRP A 91 10.81 -4.61 -16.90
CA TRP A 91 11.74 -4.48 -15.77
C TRP A 91 11.22 -3.52 -14.69
N VAL A 92 10.47 -2.48 -15.07
CA VAL A 92 9.86 -1.55 -14.12
C VAL A 92 8.81 -2.28 -13.29
N LEU A 93 7.92 -3.04 -13.94
CA LEU A 93 6.92 -3.88 -13.29
C LEU A 93 7.57 -4.87 -12.31
N MET A 94 8.62 -5.57 -12.74
CA MET A 94 9.36 -6.53 -11.91
C MET A 94 9.97 -5.85 -10.67
N TRP A 95 10.74 -4.77 -10.88
CA TRP A 95 11.42 -4.10 -9.77
C TRP A 95 10.46 -3.35 -8.85
N SER A 96 9.34 -2.82 -9.37
CA SER A 96 8.27 -2.24 -8.54
C SER A 96 7.63 -3.30 -7.66
N THR A 97 7.39 -4.51 -8.18
CA THR A 97 6.87 -5.63 -7.39
C THR A 97 7.87 -6.08 -6.32
N VAL A 98 9.17 -6.16 -6.64
CA VAL A 98 10.22 -6.47 -5.66
C VAL A 98 10.28 -5.40 -4.56
N LEU A 99 10.22 -4.12 -4.92
CA LEU A 99 10.18 -3.04 -3.94
C LEU A 99 8.91 -3.11 -3.09
N GLY A 100 7.75 -3.34 -3.71
CA GLY A 100 6.49 -3.57 -3.02
C GLY A 100 6.57 -4.73 -2.02
N LEU A 101 7.19 -5.85 -2.41
CA LEU A 101 7.44 -6.97 -1.50
C LEU A 101 8.30 -6.56 -0.31
N ILE A 102 9.42 -5.87 -0.54
CA ILE A 102 10.29 -5.41 0.55
C ILE A 102 9.50 -4.55 1.54
N LEU A 103 8.70 -3.59 1.04
CA LEU A 103 7.88 -2.72 1.89
C LEU A 103 6.81 -3.49 2.66
N GLN A 104 6.18 -4.47 2.03
CA GLN A 104 5.23 -5.35 2.71
C GLN A 104 5.88 -6.21 3.80
N LEU A 105 7.08 -6.73 3.56
CA LEU A 105 7.83 -7.45 4.58
C LEU A 105 8.17 -6.56 5.78
N LEU A 106 8.49 -5.29 5.54
CA LEU A 106 8.70 -4.31 6.61
C LEU A 106 7.41 -4.03 7.38
N ALA A 107 6.28 -3.86 6.67
CA ALA A 107 4.97 -3.62 7.26
C ALA A 107 4.49 -4.82 8.09
N ALA A 108 4.61 -6.04 7.56
CA ALA A 108 4.29 -7.27 8.28
C ALA A 108 5.13 -7.40 9.55
N ARG A 109 6.45 -7.18 9.45
CA ARG A 109 7.35 -7.25 10.59
C ARG A 109 7.02 -6.21 11.65
N LEU A 110 6.69 -4.97 11.26
CA LEU A 110 6.23 -3.94 12.20
C LEU A 110 4.98 -4.41 12.95
N GLY A 111 3.95 -4.86 12.24
CA GLY A 111 2.70 -5.34 12.83
C GLY A 111 2.90 -6.52 13.78
N VAL A 112 3.66 -7.54 13.35
CA VAL A 112 3.93 -8.74 14.16
C VAL A 112 4.69 -8.39 15.45
N VAL A 113 5.75 -7.58 15.36
CA VAL A 113 6.62 -7.24 16.50
C VAL A 113 5.94 -6.30 17.48
N THR A 114 5.26 -5.26 16.98
CA THR A 114 4.69 -4.22 17.84
C THR A 114 3.27 -4.51 18.31
N GLY A 115 2.54 -5.39 17.61
CA GLY A 115 1.11 -5.58 17.84
C GLY A 115 0.25 -4.38 17.42
N MET A 116 0.82 -3.43 16.68
CA MET A 116 0.16 -2.23 16.18
C MET A 116 0.33 -2.11 14.67
N ASN A 117 -0.69 -1.61 13.98
CA ASN A 117 -0.54 -1.27 12.58
C ASN A 117 0.26 0.03 12.41
N LEU A 118 0.73 0.28 11.18
CA LEU A 118 1.57 1.45 10.87
C LEU A 118 0.89 2.78 11.25
N ALA A 119 -0.42 2.92 11.04
CA ALA A 119 -1.16 4.13 11.37
C ALA A 119 -1.21 4.37 12.89
N GLN A 120 -1.36 3.30 13.69
CA GLN A 120 -1.29 3.38 15.15
C GLN A 120 0.10 3.76 15.64
N VAL A 121 1.15 3.22 15.03
CA VAL A 121 2.53 3.63 15.36
C VAL A 121 2.73 5.11 15.02
N CYS A 122 2.25 5.57 13.85
CA CYS A 122 2.27 6.99 13.49
C CYS A 122 1.49 7.85 14.50
N TYR A 123 0.36 7.35 15.01
CA TYR A 123 -0.43 8.06 16.04
C TYR A 123 0.38 8.34 17.30
N HIS A 124 1.21 7.40 17.71
CA HIS A 124 2.02 7.53 18.93
C HIS A 124 3.32 8.32 18.71
N GLU A 125 3.91 8.20 17.51
CA GLU A 125 5.23 8.76 17.24
C GLU A 125 5.17 10.19 16.68
N TYR A 126 4.14 10.56 15.92
CA TYR A 126 4.05 11.89 15.30
C TYR A 126 3.17 12.86 16.12
N PRO A 127 3.56 14.14 16.22
CA PRO A 127 2.70 15.20 16.76
C PRO A 127 1.40 15.35 15.96
N LYS A 128 0.39 16.00 16.55
CA LYS A 128 -0.96 16.09 15.98
C LYS A 128 -0.98 16.65 14.55
N VAL A 129 -0.26 17.74 14.27
CA VAL A 129 -0.31 18.41 12.95
C VAL A 129 0.30 17.53 11.84
N PRO A 130 1.57 17.05 11.93
CA PRO A 130 2.11 16.14 10.93
C PRO A 130 1.29 14.86 10.77
N ARG A 131 0.75 14.34 11.86
CA ARG A 131 -0.09 13.13 11.85
C ARG A 131 -1.38 13.31 11.04
N ILE A 132 -2.07 14.46 11.23
CA ILE A 132 -3.29 14.76 10.46
C ILE A 132 -2.96 14.94 8.98
N PHE A 133 -1.84 15.61 8.65
CA PHE A 133 -1.42 15.76 7.27
C PHE A 133 -1.11 14.39 6.62
N LEU A 134 -0.42 13.51 7.34
CA LEU A 134 -0.14 12.15 6.88
C LEU A 134 -1.43 11.35 6.65
N TRP A 135 -2.38 11.47 7.57
CA TRP A 135 -3.71 10.87 7.41
C TRP A 135 -4.42 11.38 6.15
N LEU A 136 -4.46 12.70 5.93
CA LEU A 136 -5.08 13.28 4.74
C LEU A 136 -4.44 12.78 3.45
N MET A 137 -3.11 12.66 3.41
CA MET A 137 -2.42 12.11 2.24
C MET A 137 -2.83 10.66 1.97
N MET A 138 -3.00 9.85 3.02
CA MET A 138 -3.46 8.48 2.87
C MET A 138 -4.94 8.38 2.44
N GLU A 139 -5.81 9.24 2.96
CA GLU A 139 -7.22 9.28 2.50
C GLU A 139 -7.31 9.68 1.02
N ILE A 140 -6.50 10.64 0.55
CA ILE A 140 -6.45 11.01 -0.87
C ILE A 140 -5.97 9.82 -1.72
N ALA A 141 -4.97 9.05 -1.27
CA ALA A 141 -4.50 7.86 -1.97
C ALA A 141 -5.58 6.77 -2.06
N ILE A 142 -6.35 6.58 -0.99
CA ILE A 142 -7.47 5.61 -0.95
C ILE A 142 -8.59 6.05 -1.90
N ILE A 143 -8.97 7.34 -1.89
CA ILE A 143 -9.98 7.87 -2.80
C ILE A 143 -9.54 7.73 -4.25
N ALA A 144 -8.25 7.95 -4.55
CA ALA A 144 -7.70 7.75 -5.88
C ALA A 144 -7.85 6.29 -6.34
N SER A 145 -7.52 5.32 -5.48
CA SER A 145 -7.75 3.91 -5.74
C SER A 145 -9.24 3.58 -5.94
N ASP A 146 -10.11 4.11 -5.07
CA ASP A 146 -11.56 3.93 -5.16
C ASP A 146 -12.12 4.41 -6.52
N ILE A 147 -11.61 5.53 -7.05
CA ILE A 147 -12.00 6.03 -8.38
C ILE A 147 -11.61 5.02 -9.47
N GLN A 148 -10.39 4.50 -9.44
CA GLN A 148 -9.89 3.52 -10.42
C GLN A 148 -10.71 2.22 -10.40
N GLU A 149 -11.07 1.74 -9.20
CA GLU A 149 -11.91 0.55 -9.02
C GLU A 149 -13.30 0.74 -9.61
N VAL A 150 -13.90 1.91 -9.38
CA VAL A 150 -15.22 2.26 -9.92
C VAL A 150 -15.18 2.36 -11.45
N ILE A 151 -14.15 2.99 -12.02
CA ILE A 151 -13.95 3.07 -13.48
C ILE A 151 -13.83 1.67 -14.07
N GLY A 152 -12.91 0.85 -13.55
CA GLY A 152 -12.67 -0.49 -14.07
C GLY A 152 -13.90 -1.40 -13.99
N SER A 153 -14.60 -1.40 -12.86
CA SER A 153 -15.84 -2.17 -12.71
C SER A 153 -16.95 -1.69 -13.64
N ALA A 154 -17.09 -0.38 -13.84
CA ALA A 154 -18.08 0.18 -14.77
C ALA A 154 -17.78 -0.18 -16.23
N ILE A 155 -16.49 -0.13 -16.63
CA ILE A 155 -16.06 -0.58 -17.97
C ILE A 155 -16.33 -2.08 -18.13
N ALA A 156 -16.03 -2.91 -17.13
CA ALA A 156 -16.29 -4.33 -17.16
C ALA A 156 -17.80 -4.64 -17.36
N LEU A 157 -18.67 -3.95 -16.61
CA LEU A 157 -20.13 -4.09 -16.75
C LEU A 157 -20.61 -3.65 -18.15
N ASN A 158 -20.05 -2.58 -18.70
CA ASN A 158 -20.35 -2.12 -20.06
C ASN A 158 -19.95 -3.18 -21.10
N LEU A 159 -18.72 -3.74 -21.01
CA LEU A 159 -18.24 -4.77 -21.93
C LEU A 159 -19.04 -6.06 -21.83
N LEU A 160 -19.34 -6.53 -20.60
CA LEU A 160 -20.10 -7.78 -20.37
C LEU A 160 -21.55 -7.67 -20.79
N SER A 161 -22.17 -6.49 -20.67
CA SER A 161 -23.52 -6.23 -21.13
C SER A 161 -23.63 -5.99 -22.65
N ASN A 162 -22.51 -6.09 -23.37
CA ASN A 162 -22.39 -5.72 -24.76
C ASN A 162 -22.88 -4.29 -25.05
N HIS A 163 -22.37 -3.34 -24.26
CA HIS A 163 -22.66 -1.91 -24.30
C HIS A 163 -24.09 -1.50 -23.93
N LYS A 164 -24.93 -2.42 -23.44
CA LYS A 164 -26.31 -2.10 -23.01
C LYS A 164 -26.32 -1.27 -21.72
N ILE A 165 -25.39 -1.49 -20.82
CA ILE A 165 -25.19 -0.68 -19.61
C ILE A 165 -24.17 0.42 -19.95
N PRO A 166 -24.58 1.70 -20.03
CA PRO A 166 -23.62 2.79 -20.25
C PRO A 166 -22.69 2.93 -19.04
N ILE A 167 -21.46 3.45 -19.24
CA ILE A 167 -20.42 3.51 -18.20
C ILE A 167 -20.92 4.25 -16.96
N TRP A 168 -21.64 5.39 -17.12
CA TRP A 168 -22.18 6.13 -15.97
C TRP A 168 -23.14 5.29 -15.10
N ALA A 169 -23.94 4.42 -15.73
CA ALA A 169 -24.84 3.51 -15.01
C ALA A 169 -24.03 2.40 -14.31
N GLY A 170 -22.96 1.91 -14.95
CA GLY A 170 -21.99 1.00 -14.35
C GLY A 170 -21.34 1.60 -13.09
N VAL A 171 -20.96 2.89 -13.10
CA VAL A 171 -20.44 3.62 -11.94
C VAL A 171 -21.43 3.61 -10.78
N LEU A 172 -22.71 3.87 -11.03
CA LEU A 172 -23.76 3.83 -10.00
C LEU A 172 -23.98 2.42 -9.44
N ILE A 173 -24.00 1.40 -10.31
CA ILE A 173 -24.14 -0.01 -9.90
C ILE A 173 -22.99 -0.41 -8.99
N THR A 174 -21.74 -0.07 -9.35
CA THR A 174 -20.55 -0.37 -8.54
C THR A 174 -20.61 0.34 -7.18
N GLY A 175 -21.12 1.59 -7.15
CA GLY A 175 -21.31 2.32 -5.89
C GLY A 175 -22.29 1.62 -4.94
N VAL A 176 -23.36 1.05 -5.45
CA VAL A 176 -24.35 0.29 -4.66
C VAL A 176 -23.80 -1.09 -4.27
N ASP A 177 -23.12 -1.76 -5.18
CA ASP A 177 -22.58 -3.11 -4.96
C ASP A 177 -21.54 -3.16 -3.83
N THR A 178 -20.81 -2.07 -3.62
CA THR A 178 -19.88 -1.96 -2.48
C THR A 178 -20.53 -2.27 -1.13
N PHE A 179 -21.83 -1.98 -0.96
CA PHE A 179 -22.55 -2.30 0.28
C PHE A 179 -22.81 -3.79 0.45
N THR A 180 -22.84 -4.59 -0.64
CA THR A 180 -23.01 -6.04 -0.54
C THR A 180 -21.83 -6.70 0.16
N PHE A 181 -20.62 -6.15 0.00
CA PHE A 181 -19.42 -6.65 0.66
C PHE A 181 -19.46 -6.46 2.19
N LEU A 182 -20.13 -5.43 2.71
CA LEU A 182 -20.30 -5.26 4.16
C LEU A 182 -21.09 -6.42 4.78
N PHE A 183 -22.00 -7.04 4.02
CA PHE A 183 -22.69 -8.25 4.46
C PHE A 183 -21.79 -9.48 4.42
N LEU A 184 -20.91 -9.59 3.42
CA LEU A 184 -19.98 -10.71 3.27
C LEU A 184 -18.97 -10.77 4.43
N GLU A 185 -18.56 -9.62 4.94
CA GLU A 185 -17.65 -9.53 6.09
C GLU A 185 -18.22 -10.24 7.34
N ASN A 186 -19.54 -10.19 7.55
CA ASN A 186 -20.20 -10.86 8.65
C ASN A 186 -20.14 -12.40 8.55
N ALA A 187 -19.79 -12.96 7.39
CA ALA A 187 -19.67 -14.40 7.19
C ALA A 187 -18.40 -15.02 7.80
N GLY A 188 -17.46 -14.19 8.24
CA GLY A 188 -16.22 -14.60 8.90
C GLY A 188 -14.99 -14.55 8.00
N LEU A 189 -13.82 -14.33 8.62
CA LEU A 189 -12.55 -14.05 7.97
C LEU A 189 -12.12 -15.13 6.94
N ARG A 190 -12.21 -16.41 7.30
CA ARG A 190 -11.79 -17.50 6.40
C ARG A 190 -12.65 -17.62 5.16
N LYS A 191 -13.95 -17.35 5.24
CA LYS A 191 -14.84 -17.35 4.06
C LYS A 191 -14.53 -16.18 3.14
N LEU A 192 -14.21 -15.03 3.73
CA LEU A 192 -13.77 -13.85 3.01
C LEU A 192 -12.45 -14.10 2.27
N GLU A 193 -11.43 -14.68 2.94
CA GLU A 193 -10.16 -15.07 2.34
C GLU A 193 -10.37 -16.07 1.18
N ALA A 194 -11.27 -17.04 1.32
CA ALA A 194 -11.61 -17.99 0.27
C ALA A 194 -12.30 -17.33 -0.93
N PHE A 195 -13.20 -16.38 -0.70
CA PHE A 195 -13.85 -15.60 -1.76
C PHE A 195 -12.83 -14.82 -2.59
N PHE A 196 -11.90 -14.14 -1.93
CA PHE A 196 -10.81 -13.43 -2.62
C PHE A 196 -9.88 -14.38 -3.36
N GLY A 197 -9.56 -15.53 -2.78
CA GLY A 197 -8.80 -16.56 -3.47
C GLY A 197 -9.47 -17.00 -4.78
N ALA A 198 -10.79 -17.13 -4.78
CA ALA A 198 -11.55 -17.45 -5.99
C ALA A 198 -11.47 -16.32 -7.03
N LEU A 199 -11.57 -15.05 -6.64
CA LEU A 199 -11.45 -13.92 -7.57
C LEU A 199 -10.05 -13.83 -8.19
N ILE A 200 -8.97 -13.98 -7.40
CA ILE A 200 -7.59 -14.01 -7.91
C ILE A 200 -7.40 -15.18 -8.89
N THR A 201 -7.91 -16.33 -8.53
CA THR A 201 -7.84 -17.54 -9.36
C THR A 201 -8.56 -17.29 -10.69
N THR A 202 -9.73 -16.67 -10.66
CA THR A 202 -10.48 -16.28 -11.86
C THR A 202 -9.67 -15.32 -12.73
N MET A 203 -9.09 -14.26 -12.15
CA MET A 203 -8.19 -13.35 -12.88
C MET A 203 -7.00 -14.09 -13.50
N GLY A 204 -6.32 -14.92 -12.70
CA GLY A 204 -5.18 -15.70 -13.17
C GLY A 204 -5.53 -16.57 -14.39
N PHE A 205 -6.64 -17.28 -14.36
CA PHE A 205 -7.07 -18.12 -15.49
C PHE A 205 -7.52 -17.31 -16.68
N THR A 206 -8.23 -16.20 -16.48
CA THR A 206 -8.70 -15.34 -17.58
C THR A 206 -7.52 -14.73 -18.34
N PHE A 207 -6.55 -14.15 -17.63
CA PHE A 207 -5.40 -13.52 -18.28
C PHE A 207 -4.40 -14.53 -18.84
N LEU A 208 -4.23 -15.69 -18.20
CA LEU A 208 -3.45 -16.80 -18.75
C LEU A 208 -4.07 -17.30 -20.08
N TYR A 209 -5.40 -17.43 -20.13
CA TYR A 209 -6.09 -17.84 -21.37
C TYR A 209 -5.83 -16.84 -22.51
N ILE A 210 -5.92 -15.54 -22.24
CA ILE A 210 -5.65 -14.49 -23.22
C ILE A 210 -4.18 -14.55 -23.66
N TYR A 211 -3.25 -14.69 -22.71
CA TYR A 211 -1.81 -14.81 -22.97
C TYR A 211 -1.47 -15.99 -23.88
N VAL A 212 -2.03 -17.17 -23.61
CA VAL A 212 -1.83 -18.37 -24.43
C VAL A 212 -2.47 -18.22 -25.81
N THR A 213 -3.57 -17.49 -25.93
CA THR A 213 -4.27 -17.23 -27.20
C THR A 213 -3.47 -16.28 -28.10
N ILE A 214 -2.92 -15.22 -27.53
CA ILE A 214 -2.18 -14.18 -28.29
C ILE A 214 -0.74 -14.61 -28.60
N LYS A 215 -0.12 -15.41 -27.73
CA LYS A 215 1.26 -15.94 -27.86
C LYS A 215 2.31 -14.83 -28.03
N PRO A 216 2.49 -13.96 -27.03
CA PRO A 216 3.53 -12.93 -27.08
C PRO A 216 4.94 -13.52 -27.17
N SER A 217 5.91 -12.74 -27.65
CA SER A 217 7.31 -13.16 -27.81
C SER A 217 7.97 -13.41 -26.46
N GLN A 218 8.31 -14.67 -26.16
CA GLN A 218 8.95 -15.04 -24.88
C GLN A 218 10.36 -14.44 -24.76
N THR A 219 11.08 -14.34 -25.87
CA THR A 219 12.43 -13.77 -25.91
C THR A 219 12.40 -12.28 -25.55
N ASP A 220 11.45 -11.51 -26.11
CA ASP A 220 11.33 -10.08 -25.84
C ASP A 220 10.87 -9.81 -24.41
N ILE A 221 10.02 -10.68 -23.85
CA ILE A 221 9.62 -10.64 -22.43
C ILE A 221 10.84 -10.81 -21.53
N LEU A 222 11.68 -11.84 -21.78
CA LEU A 222 12.87 -12.07 -20.97
C LEU A 222 13.89 -10.93 -21.09
N ILE A 223 14.10 -10.41 -22.30
CA ILE A 223 14.97 -9.25 -22.51
C ILE A 223 14.42 -8.03 -21.76
N GLY A 224 13.13 -7.72 -21.94
CA GLY A 224 12.47 -6.60 -21.27
C GLY A 224 12.43 -6.70 -19.75
N MET A 225 12.49 -7.93 -19.20
CA MET A 225 12.51 -8.16 -17.76
C MET A 225 13.89 -7.92 -17.12
N TRP A 226 14.96 -8.39 -17.77
CA TRP A 226 16.29 -8.39 -17.17
C TRP A 226 17.16 -7.19 -17.56
N PHE A 227 16.87 -6.55 -18.70
CA PHE A 227 17.63 -5.39 -19.15
C PHE A 227 16.86 -4.09 -18.87
N PRO A 228 17.30 -3.27 -17.89
CA PRO A 228 16.68 -1.98 -17.57
C PRO A 228 17.01 -0.95 -18.66
N TRP A 229 16.37 -1.09 -19.78
CA TRP A 229 16.64 -0.33 -21.00
C TRP A 229 15.36 0.31 -21.51
N CYS A 230 15.43 1.56 -21.86
CA CYS A 230 14.32 2.28 -22.49
C CYS A 230 14.86 3.15 -23.62
N GLN A 231 15.38 2.49 -24.69
CA GLN A 231 15.85 3.21 -25.88
C GLN A 231 14.67 3.86 -26.59
N ASP A 232 14.85 5.13 -26.99
CA ASP A 232 13.85 5.92 -27.70
C ASP A 232 12.51 6.06 -26.94
N CYS A 233 12.56 6.06 -25.60
CA CYS A 233 11.41 6.34 -24.77
C CYS A 233 11.04 7.81 -24.86
N ASP A 234 9.85 8.06 -25.36
CA ASP A 234 9.24 9.37 -25.42
C ASP A 234 8.65 9.78 -24.05
N LYS A 235 8.10 10.97 -24.00
CA LYS A 235 7.47 11.52 -22.79
C LYS A 235 6.36 10.61 -22.26
N ASP A 236 5.59 9.97 -23.14
CA ASP A 236 4.47 9.11 -22.78
C ASP A 236 4.96 7.81 -22.14
N ALA A 237 6.04 7.21 -22.65
CA ALA A 237 6.68 6.05 -22.03
C ALA A 237 7.20 6.35 -20.61
N ILE A 238 7.70 7.57 -20.36
CA ILE A 238 8.15 7.97 -19.03
C ILE A 238 6.95 8.15 -18.07
N ILE A 239 5.84 8.68 -18.55
CA ILE A 239 4.59 8.77 -17.77
C ILE A 239 4.14 7.36 -17.36
N GLN A 240 4.17 6.40 -18.30
CA GLN A 240 3.82 5.02 -17.99
C GLN A 240 4.81 4.36 -17.02
N LEU A 241 6.11 4.66 -17.12
CA LEU A 241 7.09 4.18 -16.15
C LEU A 241 6.72 4.60 -14.72
N VAL A 242 6.39 5.89 -14.51
CA VAL A 242 5.97 6.40 -13.20
C VAL A 242 4.60 5.86 -12.82
N GLY A 243 3.70 5.71 -13.80
CA GLY A 243 2.38 5.09 -13.64
C GLY A 243 2.48 3.68 -13.07
N ILE A 244 3.33 2.81 -13.64
CA ILE A 244 3.58 1.45 -13.13
C ILE A 244 4.06 1.49 -11.67
N VAL A 245 5.02 2.37 -11.34
CA VAL A 245 5.52 2.47 -9.96
C VAL A 245 4.39 2.85 -9.00
N GLY A 246 3.56 3.84 -9.36
CA GLY A 246 2.44 4.30 -8.54
C GLY A 246 1.31 3.28 -8.43
N ALA A 247 0.98 2.60 -9.52
CA ALA A 247 -0.02 1.55 -9.56
C ALA A 247 0.40 0.33 -8.71
N VAL A 248 1.64 -0.15 -8.89
CA VAL A 248 2.14 -1.35 -8.18
C VAL A 248 2.38 -1.06 -6.70
N ILE A 249 2.92 0.12 -6.34
CA ILE A 249 3.30 0.41 -4.96
C ILE A 249 2.37 1.48 -4.39
N MET A 250 1.15 1.10 -4.12
CA MET A 250 0.18 2.01 -3.49
C MET A 250 0.54 2.28 -2.02
N PRO A 251 0.63 3.55 -1.60
CA PRO A 251 1.06 3.89 -0.25
C PRO A 251 0.14 3.34 0.84
N HIS A 252 -1.17 3.36 0.65
CA HIS A 252 -2.16 2.88 1.62
C HIS A 252 -2.09 1.35 1.84
N ASN A 253 -1.59 0.59 0.86
CA ASN A 253 -1.41 -0.85 0.98
C ASN A 253 -0.37 -1.25 2.03
N ILE A 254 0.65 -0.40 2.27
CA ILE A 254 1.64 -0.62 3.32
C ILE A 254 0.96 -0.53 4.70
N TYR A 255 0.05 0.43 4.88
CA TYR A 255 -0.75 0.55 6.10
C TYR A 255 -1.68 -0.65 6.27
N LEU A 256 -2.38 -1.03 5.21
CA LEU A 256 -3.28 -2.18 5.21
C LEU A 256 -2.57 -3.47 5.61
N HIS A 257 -1.42 -3.78 5.00
CA HIS A 257 -0.72 -5.03 5.29
C HIS A 257 -0.25 -5.11 6.74
N SER A 258 0.25 -4.00 7.30
CA SER A 258 0.62 -3.94 8.72
C SER A 258 -0.56 -4.23 9.67
N ALA A 259 -1.78 -3.95 9.24
CA ALA A 259 -2.99 -4.25 10.00
C ALA A 259 -3.46 -5.70 9.80
N LEU A 260 -3.44 -6.21 8.56
CA LEU A 260 -3.90 -7.56 8.25
C LEU A 260 -3.13 -8.66 8.98
N VAL A 261 -1.83 -8.50 9.17
CA VAL A 261 -1.01 -9.49 9.91
C VAL A 261 -1.40 -9.59 11.39
N LEU A 262 -2.11 -8.60 11.94
CA LEU A 262 -2.64 -8.63 13.30
C LEU A 262 -3.84 -9.57 13.46
N SER A 263 -4.41 -10.06 12.36
CA SER A 263 -5.50 -11.04 12.37
C SER A 263 -5.05 -12.44 12.84
N ARG A 264 -3.76 -12.66 13.02
CA ARG A 264 -3.19 -13.91 13.54
C ARG A 264 -2.88 -13.77 15.03
N ASN A 265 -3.33 -14.73 15.82
CA ASN A 265 -3.09 -14.75 17.26
C ASN A 265 -1.65 -15.23 17.53
N ILE A 266 -0.75 -14.28 17.85
CA ILE A 266 0.68 -14.53 18.06
C ILE A 266 1.05 -14.12 19.48
N ASP A 267 1.73 -14.98 20.22
CA ASP A 267 2.33 -14.63 21.51
C ASP A 267 3.58 -13.77 21.30
N ARG A 268 3.47 -12.46 21.52
CA ARG A 268 4.55 -11.50 21.32
C ARG A 268 5.59 -11.50 22.43
N ARG A 269 5.35 -12.19 23.53
CA ARG A 269 6.33 -12.41 24.62
C ARG A 269 7.33 -13.48 24.24
N ASP A 270 6.93 -14.42 23.38
CA ASP A 270 7.83 -15.46 22.87
C ASP A 270 8.52 -15.00 21.57
N LYS A 271 9.82 -14.75 21.66
CA LYS A 271 10.67 -14.34 20.53
C LYS A 271 10.65 -15.37 19.39
N HIS A 272 10.55 -16.65 19.72
CA HIS A 272 10.46 -17.71 18.71
C HIS A 272 9.14 -17.63 17.94
N ALA A 273 8.01 -17.39 18.61
CA ALA A 273 6.72 -17.22 17.97
C ALA A 273 6.71 -15.98 17.05
N VAL A 274 7.32 -14.88 17.48
CA VAL A 274 7.48 -13.67 16.66
C VAL A 274 8.36 -13.92 15.43
N ALA A 275 9.52 -14.54 15.60
CA ALA A 275 10.42 -14.86 14.48
C ALA A 275 9.76 -15.83 13.49
N GLU A 276 9.04 -16.84 13.99
CA GLU A 276 8.27 -17.78 13.18
C GLU A 276 7.16 -17.07 12.40
N ALA A 277 6.41 -16.19 13.03
CA ALA A 277 5.37 -15.40 12.38
C ALA A 277 5.93 -14.52 11.27
N ILE A 278 7.06 -13.83 11.51
CA ILE A 278 7.75 -13.06 10.48
C ILE A 278 8.13 -13.93 9.29
N LYS A 279 8.70 -15.14 9.55
CA LYS A 279 9.10 -16.08 8.50
C LYS A 279 7.92 -16.51 7.63
N TYR A 280 6.82 -16.97 8.24
CA TYR A 280 5.66 -17.48 7.47
C TYR A 280 4.91 -16.36 6.75
N ASN A 281 4.71 -15.19 7.37
CA ASN A 281 4.14 -14.03 6.68
C ASN A 281 5.03 -13.59 5.50
N SER A 282 6.36 -13.68 5.63
CA SER A 282 7.27 -13.34 4.54
C SER A 282 7.16 -14.30 3.37
N ILE A 283 7.08 -15.61 3.63
CA ILE A 283 6.92 -16.64 2.59
C ILE A 283 5.57 -16.47 1.90
N GLU A 284 4.50 -16.28 2.66
CA GLU A 284 3.15 -16.07 2.14
C GLU A 284 3.09 -14.84 1.25
N SER A 285 3.61 -13.69 1.72
CA SER A 285 3.64 -12.45 0.94
C SER A 285 4.45 -12.59 -0.34
N ALA A 286 5.59 -13.29 -0.30
CA ALA A 286 6.41 -13.51 -1.48
C ALA A 286 5.68 -14.35 -2.54
N ILE A 287 5.00 -15.43 -2.13
CA ILE A 287 4.19 -16.27 -3.04
C ILE A 287 3.04 -15.44 -3.62
N ALA A 288 2.33 -14.70 -2.79
CA ALA A 288 1.18 -13.91 -3.17
C ALA A 288 1.55 -12.81 -4.20
N LEU A 289 2.64 -12.07 -3.95
CA LEU A 289 3.11 -11.05 -4.88
C LEU A 289 3.72 -11.64 -6.16
N PHE A 290 4.35 -12.80 -6.08
CA PHE A 290 4.81 -13.49 -7.29
C PHE A 290 3.64 -13.88 -8.20
N VAL A 291 2.53 -14.36 -7.65
CA VAL A 291 1.31 -14.64 -8.42
C VAL A 291 0.77 -13.36 -9.06
N SER A 292 0.71 -12.25 -8.31
CA SER A 292 0.28 -10.95 -8.85
C SER A 292 1.19 -10.47 -9.97
N PHE A 293 2.51 -10.57 -9.77
CA PHE A 293 3.49 -10.22 -10.81
C PHE A 293 3.27 -11.00 -12.11
N VAL A 294 3.04 -12.30 -12.02
CA VAL A 294 2.81 -13.16 -13.20
C VAL A 294 1.52 -12.76 -13.92
N ILE A 295 0.46 -12.41 -13.19
CA ILE A 295 -0.81 -11.98 -13.79
C ILE A 295 -0.64 -10.63 -14.49
N ASN A 296 0.01 -9.65 -13.84
CA ASN A 296 0.32 -8.34 -14.43
C ASN A 296 1.24 -8.48 -15.66
N LEU A 297 2.24 -9.36 -15.60
CA LEU A 297 3.11 -9.68 -16.72
C LEU A 297 2.32 -10.22 -17.91
N PHE A 298 1.31 -11.07 -17.69
CA PHE A 298 0.45 -11.55 -18.77
C PHE A 298 -0.29 -10.39 -19.45
N VAL A 299 -0.83 -9.46 -18.68
CA VAL A 299 -1.52 -8.27 -19.22
C VAL A 299 -0.56 -7.44 -20.06
N LEU A 300 0.56 -6.99 -19.48
CA LEU A 300 1.55 -6.17 -20.17
C LEU A 300 2.06 -6.85 -21.46
N ALA A 301 2.42 -8.12 -21.38
CA ALA A 301 2.97 -8.86 -22.54
C ALA A 301 1.93 -9.07 -23.65
N VAL A 302 0.68 -9.32 -23.29
CA VAL A 302 -0.45 -9.44 -24.22
C VAL A 302 -0.61 -8.16 -25.03
N PHE A 303 -0.65 -7.02 -24.37
CA PHE A 303 -0.86 -5.74 -25.05
C PHE A 303 0.41 -5.23 -25.73
N ALA A 304 1.60 -5.59 -25.26
CA ALA A 304 2.85 -5.36 -26.00
C ALA A 304 2.88 -6.09 -27.37
N ALA A 305 2.30 -7.31 -27.43
CA ALA A 305 2.17 -8.05 -28.68
C ALA A 305 1.01 -7.55 -29.54
N ALA A 306 -0.10 -7.18 -28.91
CA ALA A 306 -1.34 -6.81 -29.56
C ALA A 306 -1.28 -5.46 -30.27
N PHE A 307 -0.68 -4.47 -29.62
CA PHE A 307 -0.63 -3.08 -30.08
C PHE A 307 0.65 -2.74 -30.87
N SER A 308 1.10 -3.66 -31.69
CA SER A 308 2.23 -3.41 -32.60
C SER A 308 1.90 -2.43 -33.74
N THR A 309 0.61 -2.07 -33.94
CA THR A 309 0.14 -1.15 -34.98
C THR A 309 -0.11 0.26 -34.41
N ALA A 310 0.26 1.27 -35.19
CA ALA A 310 0.23 2.70 -34.78
C ALA A 310 -1.16 3.18 -34.34
N ASP A 311 -2.24 2.68 -34.95
CA ASP A 311 -3.61 3.13 -34.69
C ASP A 311 -4.12 2.85 -33.26
N PHE A 312 -3.52 1.90 -32.57
CA PHE A 312 -3.94 1.51 -31.23
C PHE A 312 -3.13 2.18 -30.10
N ARG A 313 -1.95 2.72 -30.42
CA ARG A 313 -1.06 3.36 -29.44
C ARG A 313 -1.72 4.60 -28.81
N GLU A 314 -2.47 5.37 -29.60
CA GLU A 314 -3.11 6.61 -29.16
C GLU A 314 -4.41 6.37 -28.38
N ASN A 315 -5.00 5.16 -28.49
CA ASN A 315 -6.32 4.84 -27.91
C ASN A 315 -6.28 3.60 -27.00
N ALA A 316 -5.14 3.28 -26.42
CA ALA A 316 -4.99 2.14 -25.54
C ALA A 316 -5.73 2.36 -24.22
N SER A 317 -6.80 1.61 -23.98
CA SER A 317 -7.65 1.69 -22.79
C SER A 317 -8.27 0.35 -22.44
N LEU A 318 -8.73 0.18 -21.20
CA LEU A 318 -9.45 -1.03 -20.77
C LEU A 318 -10.68 -1.31 -21.66
N HIS A 319 -11.40 -0.26 -22.04
CA HIS A 319 -12.58 -0.36 -22.89
C HIS A 319 -12.22 -0.78 -24.32
N ASN A 320 -11.28 -0.08 -24.94
CA ASN A 320 -10.85 -0.35 -26.32
C ASN A 320 -10.15 -1.70 -26.46
N ALA A 321 -9.42 -2.14 -25.43
CA ALA A 321 -8.83 -3.47 -25.36
C ALA A 321 -9.90 -4.57 -25.47
N GLY A 322 -11.01 -4.44 -24.74
CA GLY A 322 -12.13 -5.39 -24.82
C GLY A 322 -12.76 -5.45 -26.22
N THR A 323 -12.93 -4.30 -26.86
CA THR A 323 -13.46 -4.21 -28.23
C THR A 323 -12.49 -4.83 -29.25
N TRP A 324 -11.20 -4.48 -29.16
CA TRP A 324 -10.16 -5.03 -30.01
C TRP A 324 -10.03 -6.57 -29.87
N LEU A 325 -10.09 -7.09 -28.63
CA LEU A 325 -10.10 -8.52 -28.37
C LEU A 325 -11.31 -9.22 -29.00
N ASN A 326 -12.47 -8.58 -28.99
CA ASN A 326 -13.66 -9.08 -29.65
C ASN A 326 -13.47 -9.19 -31.17
N ASP A 327 -12.95 -8.14 -31.80
CA ASP A 327 -12.81 -8.05 -33.26
C ASP A 327 -11.75 -9.04 -33.79
N LYS A 328 -10.71 -9.28 -33.01
CA LYS A 328 -9.60 -10.14 -33.43
C LYS A 328 -9.76 -11.62 -33.03
N TYR A 329 -10.31 -11.87 -31.83
CA TYR A 329 -10.37 -13.22 -31.22
C TYR A 329 -11.79 -13.66 -30.87
N GLY A 330 -12.80 -12.81 -31.11
CA GLY A 330 -14.20 -13.11 -30.94
C GLY A 330 -14.78 -12.82 -29.55
N LEU A 331 -16.10 -12.88 -29.45
CA LEU A 331 -16.88 -12.51 -28.27
C LEU A 331 -16.47 -13.24 -26.99
N GLY A 332 -16.02 -14.49 -27.09
CA GLY A 332 -15.58 -15.27 -25.93
C GLY A 332 -14.41 -14.63 -25.19
N VAL A 333 -13.40 -14.12 -25.93
CA VAL A 333 -12.23 -13.47 -25.33
C VAL A 333 -12.59 -12.12 -24.70
N LYS A 334 -13.49 -11.34 -25.31
CA LYS A 334 -14.04 -10.10 -24.72
C LYS A 334 -14.74 -10.38 -23.39
N ILE A 335 -15.58 -11.43 -23.32
CA ILE A 335 -16.28 -11.80 -22.08
C ILE A 335 -15.26 -12.20 -21.01
N ILE A 336 -14.25 -13.01 -21.35
CA ILE A 336 -13.17 -13.43 -20.44
C ILE A 336 -12.42 -12.20 -19.93
N TRP A 337 -12.06 -11.24 -20.79
CA TRP A 337 -11.44 -9.97 -20.40
C TRP A 337 -12.31 -9.18 -19.41
N GLY A 338 -13.60 -9.01 -19.72
CA GLY A 338 -14.54 -8.32 -18.84
C GLY A 338 -14.70 -8.99 -17.46
N ILE A 339 -14.72 -10.33 -17.40
CA ILE A 339 -14.76 -11.08 -16.13
C ILE A 339 -13.47 -10.83 -15.32
N GLY A 340 -12.30 -10.82 -15.97
CA GLY A 340 -11.04 -10.52 -15.34
C GLY A 340 -11.02 -9.14 -14.69
N ILE A 341 -11.40 -8.10 -15.43
CA ILE A 341 -11.47 -6.72 -14.92
C ILE A 341 -12.51 -6.57 -13.81
N LEU A 342 -13.71 -7.19 -13.97
CA LEU A 342 -14.74 -7.14 -12.94
C LEU A 342 -14.25 -7.80 -11.64
N SER A 343 -13.58 -8.95 -11.75
CA SER A 343 -12.98 -9.63 -10.58
C SER A 343 -11.93 -8.76 -9.90
N ALA A 344 -11.12 -8.04 -10.68
CA ALA A 344 -10.13 -7.09 -10.18
C ALA A 344 -10.79 -5.94 -9.42
N GLY A 345 -11.78 -5.28 -10.02
CA GLY A 345 -12.49 -4.15 -9.41
C GLY A 345 -13.23 -4.55 -8.14
N GLN A 346 -13.93 -5.68 -8.16
CA GLN A 346 -14.68 -6.17 -7.00
C GLN A 346 -13.77 -6.57 -5.84
N SER A 347 -12.64 -7.19 -6.13
CA SER A 347 -11.69 -7.59 -5.10
C SER A 347 -10.97 -6.39 -4.48
N SER A 348 -10.55 -5.40 -5.27
CA SER A 348 -9.86 -4.21 -4.78
C SER A 348 -10.77 -3.29 -3.97
N THR A 349 -12.06 -3.21 -4.29
CA THR A 349 -13.07 -2.47 -3.51
C THR A 349 -13.05 -2.85 -2.02
N MET A 350 -12.86 -4.11 -1.70
CA MET A 350 -12.76 -4.55 -0.32
C MET A 350 -11.43 -4.15 0.33
N THR A 351 -10.32 -4.27 -0.39
CA THR A 351 -9.01 -3.87 0.15
C THR A 351 -8.95 -2.37 0.42
N GLY A 352 -9.50 -1.53 -0.46
CA GLY A 352 -9.66 -0.09 -0.26
C GLY A 352 -10.52 0.24 0.96
N THR A 353 -11.65 -0.46 1.13
CA THR A 353 -12.53 -0.31 2.30
C THR A 353 -11.79 -0.62 3.61
N TYR A 354 -11.03 -1.71 3.67
CA TYR A 354 -10.25 -2.06 4.86
C TYR A 354 -9.09 -1.09 5.10
N ALA A 355 -8.33 -0.76 4.05
CA ALA A 355 -7.22 0.19 4.15
C ALA A 355 -7.70 1.49 4.78
N GLY A 356 -8.78 2.00 4.28
CA GLY A 356 -9.37 3.21 4.79
C GLY A 356 -9.85 3.09 6.22
N GLN A 357 -10.48 2.00 6.63
CA GLN A 357 -10.88 1.81 8.02
C GLN A 357 -9.67 1.82 8.96
N PHE A 358 -8.60 1.08 8.63
CA PHE A 358 -7.39 1.02 9.45
C PHE A 358 -6.64 2.34 9.51
N VAL A 359 -6.60 3.07 8.39
CA VAL A 359 -5.98 4.40 8.33
C VAL A 359 -6.74 5.39 9.22
N MET A 360 -8.05 5.50 9.08
CA MET A 360 -8.85 6.42 9.89
C MET A 360 -8.80 6.07 11.39
N GLU A 361 -9.03 4.81 11.76
CA GLU A 361 -9.01 4.39 13.15
C GLU A 361 -7.61 4.51 13.76
N GLY A 362 -6.57 4.18 12.98
CA GLY A 362 -5.19 4.24 13.43
C GLY A 362 -4.68 5.66 13.65
N PHE A 363 -4.94 6.60 12.72
CA PHE A 363 -4.41 7.96 12.79
C PHE A 363 -5.17 8.90 13.71
N ILE A 364 -6.50 8.77 13.80
CA ILE A 364 -7.34 9.75 14.50
C ILE A 364 -8.19 9.15 15.60
N ASN A 365 -8.11 7.81 15.79
CA ASN A 365 -8.85 7.06 16.81
C ASN A 365 -10.39 7.31 16.78
N ILE A 366 -10.94 7.61 15.59
CA ILE A 366 -12.38 7.78 15.39
C ILE A 366 -12.96 6.45 14.93
N ARG A 367 -13.92 5.93 15.68
CA ARG A 367 -14.63 4.69 15.37
C ARG A 367 -15.98 5.02 14.74
N TRP A 368 -15.97 5.23 13.43
CA TRP A 368 -17.22 5.33 12.68
C TRP A 368 -17.76 3.93 12.37
N ALA A 369 -19.08 3.82 12.30
CA ALA A 369 -19.67 2.61 11.73
C ALA A 369 -19.19 2.45 10.29
N LYS A 370 -18.74 1.25 9.91
CA LYS A 370 -18.12 0.95 8.60
C LYS A 370 -18.94 1.48 7.43
N TRP A 371 -20.27 1.30 7.46
CA TRP A 371 -21.14 1.75 6.39
C TRP A 371 -21.14 3.28 6.19
N LYS A 372 -21.03 4.08 7.28
CA LYS A 372 -20.97 5.56 7.18
C LYS A 372 -19.70 6.01 6.46
N ARG A 373 -18.59 5.35 6.76
CA ARG A 373 -17.33 5.64 6.13
C ARG A 373 -17.34 5.24 4.67
N VAL A 374 -17.75 4.02 4.36
CA VAL A 374 -17.90 3.54 2.98
C VAL A 374 -18.79 4.47 2.17
N LEU A 375 -19.92 4.90 2.72
CA LEU A 375 -20.80 5.87 2.06
C LEU A 375 -20.06 7.17 1.74
N LEU A 376 -19.29 7.73 2.69
CA LEU A 376 -18.57 8.98 2.48
C LEU A 376 -17.49 8.83 1.40
N THR A 377 -16.59 7.85 1.55
CA THR A 377 -15.46 7.67 0.60
C THR A 377 -15.94 7.33 -0.79
N ARG A 378 -16.95 6.46 -0.92
CA ARG A 378 -17.57 6.12 -2.21
C ARG A 378 -18.30 7.31 -2.83
N SER A 379 -19.00 8.11 -2.06
CA SER A 379 -19.63 9.34 -2.60
C SER A 379 -18.59 10.30 -3.17
N ILE A 380 -17.45 10.46 -2.49
CA ILE A 380 -16.35 11.31 -2.96
C ILE A 380 -15.71 10.73 -4.24
N ALA A 381 -15.60 9.41 -4.35
CA ALA A 381 -15.04 8.77 -5.54
C ALA A 381 -16.03 8.77 -6.73
N ILE A 382 -17.31 8.49 -6.47
CA ILE A 382 -18.34 8.35 -7.50
C ILE A 382 -18.62 9.69 -8.19
N VAL A 383 -18.68 10.81 -7.46
CA VAL A 383 -19.07 12.11 -8.03
C VAL A 383 -18.16 12.55 -9.19
N PRO A 384 -16.81 12.64 -9.03
CA PRO A 384 -15.95 12.99 -10.15
C PRO A 384 -16.00 11.95 -11.28
N THR A 385 -16.08 10.66 -10.92
CA THR A 385 -16.13 9.58 -11.92
C THR A 385 -17.39 9.67 -12.80
N ILE A 386 -18.56 9.94 -12.21
CA ILE A 386 -19.81 10.14 -12.98
C ILE A 386 -19.70 11.35 -13.89
N ILE A 387 -19.16 12.46 -13.38
CA ILE A 387 -18.99 13.68 -14.17
C ILE A 387 -18.15 13.40 -15.41
N VAL A 388 -17.02 12.74 -15.26
CA VAL A 388 -16.14 12.39 -16.38
C VAL A 388 -16.80 11.34 -17.29
N ALA A 389 -17.47 10.33 -16.72
CA ALA A 389 -18.16 9.30 -17.50
C ALA A 389 -19.32 9.83 -18.37
N ILE A 390 -19.95 10.95 -17.98
CA ILE A 390 -21.03 11.57 -18.76
C ILE A 390 -20.48 12.58 -19.75
N LEU A 391 -19.53 13.43 -19.33
CA LEU A 391 -19.09 14.59 -20.11
C LEU A 391 -17.91 14.28 -21.03
N ALA A 392 -17.05 13.35 -20.64
CA ALA A 392 -15.74 13.10 -21.25
C ALA A 392 -15.33 11.62 -21.10
N THR A 393 -16.15 10.70 -21.61
CA THR A 393 -15.92 9.25 -21.48
C THR A 393 -14.53 8.81 -21.98
N ASN A 394 -14.01 9.48 -23.02
CA ASN A 394 -12.69 9.21 -23.59
C ASN A 394 -11.53 9.66 -22.68
N ASP A 395 -11.80 10.46 -21.65
CA ASP A 395 -10.77 11.00 -20.74
C ASP A 395 -10.66 10.17 -19.45
N LEU A 396 -11.43 9.08 -19.31
CA LEU A 396 -11.36 8.18 -18.15
C LEU A 396 -9.97 7.55 -17.99
N ASP A 397 -9.35 7.19 -19.11
CA ASP A 397 -8.01 6.60 -19.12
C ASP A 397 -6.94 7.63 -18.73
N MET A 398 -7.07 8.86 -19.20
CA MET A 398 -6.22 9.97 -18.78
C MET A 398 -6.38 10.25 -17.27
N MET A 399 -7.60 10.22 -16.76
CA MET A 399 -7.86 10.35 -15.31
C MET A 399 -7.19 9.22 -14.53
N ASN A 400 -7.27 7.99 -15.01
CA ASN A 400 -6.66 6.83 -14.37
C ASN A 400 -5.12 6.95 -14.32
N ASN A 401 -4.49 7.39 -15.40
CA ASN A 401 -3.05 7.67 -15.44
C ASN A 401 -2.64 8.72 -14.42
N TRP A 402 -3.39 9.82 -14.30
CA TRP A 402 -3.13 10.85 -13.31
C TRP A 402 -3.26 10.35 -11.87
N LEU A 403 -4.21 9.46 -11.61
CA LEU A 403 -4.37 8.83 -10.30
C LEU A 403 -3.18 7.94 -9.95
N ASN A 404 -2.63 7.19 -10.91
CA ASN A 404 -1.41 6.42 -10.72
C ASN A 404 -0.19 7.31 -10.40
N VAL A 405 -0.04 8.41 -11.13
CA VAL A 405 1.01 9.41 -10.87
C VAL A 405 0.83 10.02 -9.47
N LEU A 406 -0.39 10.37 -9.09
CA LEU A 406 -0.71 10.89 -7.76
C LEU A 406 -0.29 9.90 -6.66
N GLN A 407 -0.58 8.63 -6.82
CA GLN A 407 -0.19 7.59 -5.87
C GLN A 407 1.32 7.44 -5.78
N SER A 408 2.04 7.53 -6.91
CA SER A 408 3.51 7.53 -6.91
C SER A 408 4.09 8.71 -6.13
N VAL A 409 3.57 9.91 -6.31
CA VAL A 409 3.98 11.12 -5.56
C VAL A 409 3.70 10.98 -4.05
N GLN A 410 2.66 10.24 -3.68
CA GLN A 410 2.30 10.01 -2.27
C GLN A 410 3.08 8.87 -1.60
N LEU A 411 3.81 8.06 -2.36
CA LEU A 411 4.56 6.92 -1.82
C LEU A 411 5.50 7.25 -0.65
N PRO A 412 6.25 8.36 -0.61
CA PRO A 412 7.10 8.72 0.51
C PRO A 412 6.37 8.84 1.85
N PHE A 413 5.08 9.13 1.86
CA PHE A 413 4.28 9.27 3.08
C PHE A 413 3.95 7.92 3.77
N ALA A 414 4.14 6.81 3.07
CA ALA A 414 4.11 5.48 3.67
C ALA A 414 5.52 4.90 3.83
N LEU A 415 6.38 5.11 2.82
CA LEU A 415 7.72 4.59 2.74
C LEU A 415 8.63 5.10 3.87
N LEU A 416 8.63 6.42 4.12
CA LEU A 416 9.52 7.00 5.14
C LEU A 416 9.13 6.62 6.57
N PRO A 417 7.84 6.66 6.98
CA PRO A 417 7.44 6.17 8.30
C PRO A 417 7.80 4.70 8.52
N ILE A 418 7.50 3.81 7.57
CA ILE A 418 7.79 2.38 7.76
C ILE A 418 9.30 2.12 7.87
N LEU A 419 10.13 2.83 7.08
CA LEU A 419 11.59 2.76 7.14
C LEU A 419 12.14 3.25 8.47
N HIS A 420 11.64 4.41 8.91
CA HIS A 420 12.06 5.01 10.17
C HIS A 420 11.76 4.09 11.35
N PHE A 421 10.51 3.60 11.44
CA PHE A 421 10.08 2.78 12.57
C PHE A 421 10.74 1.40 12.57
N THR A 422 10.85 0.74 11.42
CA THR A 422 11.52 -0.57 11.34
C THR A 422 13.03 -0.51 11.53
N SER A 423 13.64 0.67 11.40
CA SER A 423 15.06 0.91 11.70
C SER A 423 15.33 1.31 13.15
N SER A 424 14.28 1.61 13.91
CA SER A 424 14.38 2.05 15.31
C SER A 424 14.53 0.86 16.26
N GLU A 425 15.62 0.83 17.05
CA GLU A 425 15.82 -0.18 18.10
C GLU A 425 14.77 -0.07 19.20
N ARG A 426 14.34 1.16 19.49
CA ARG A 426 13.30 1.45 20.48
C ARG A 426 11.97 0.77 20.15
N ILE A 427 11.59 0.71 18.86
CA ILE A 427 10.31 0.15 18.40
C ILE A 427 10.44 -1.34 18.11
N MET A 428 11.51 -1.74 17.40
CA MET A 428 11.67 -3.09 16.85
C MET A 428 12.57 -3.98 17.70
N ARG A 429 13.24 -3.46 18.72
CA ARG A 429 14.20 -4.20 19.56
C ARG A 429 15.23 -4.94 18.70
N GLU A 430 15.40 -6.24 18.91
CA GLU A 430 16.30 -7.12 18.15
C GLU A 430 15.87 -7.37 16.69
N PHE A 431 14.59 -7.12 16.35
CA PHE A 431 14.04 -7.27 14.98
C PHE A 431 14.22 -6.02 14.11
N LYS A 432 15.06 -5.06 14.51
CA LYS A 432 15.36 -3.85 13.71
C LYS A 432 16.02 -4.19 12.39
N ASN A 433 15.91 -3.28 11.42
CA ASN A 433 16.55 -3.42 10.11
C ASN A 433 18.07 -3.55 10.23
N GLY A 434 18.65 -4.55 9.57
CA GLY A 434 20.09 -4.64 9.37
C GLY A 434 20.62 -3.49 8.49
N ARG A 435 21.95 -3.26 8.51
CA ARG A 435 22.60 -2.18 7.75
C ARG A 435 22.33 -2.28 6.24
N ILE A 436 22.42 -3.48 5.68
CA ILE A 436 22.18 -3.73 4.23
C ILE A 436 20.74 -3.35 3.88
N MET A 437 19.75 -3.89 4.60
CA MET A 437 18.34 -3.59 4.38
C MET A 437 18.07 -2.07 4.47
N LYS A 438 18.64 -1.40 5.47
CA LYS A 438 18.52 0.04 5.64
C LYS A 438 19.06 0.81 4.42
N ILE A 439 20.25 0.49 3.95
CA ILE A 439 20.87 1.13 2.77
C ILE A 439 20.02 0.88 1.54
N THR A 440 19.66 -0.38 1.27
CA THR A 440 18.87 -0.76 0.09
C THR A 440 17.56 0.02 0.02
N VAL A 441 16.79 0.04 1.11
CA VAL A 441 15.45 0.68 1.07
C VAL A 441 15.55 2.21 1.03
N TRP A 442 16.57 2.82 1.67
CA TRP A 442 16.82 4.25 1.53
C TRP A 442 17.25 4.63 0.11
N SER A 443 18.10 3.82 -0.54
CA SER A 443 18.49 4.04 -1.95
C SER A 443 17.28 3.95 -2.87
N LEU A 444 16.39 2.97 -2.66
CA LEU A 444 15.15 2.84 -3.42
C LEU A 444 14.19 4.01 -3.17
N ALA A 445 14.09 4.49 -1.92
CA ALA A 445 13.29 5.67 -1.60
C ALA A 445 13.78 6.92 -2.36
N ILE A 446 15.08 7.14 -2.38
CA ILE A 446 15.69 8.26 -3.12
C ILE A 446 15.43 8.12 -4.62
N LEU A 447 15.56 6.91 -5.18
CA LEU A 447 15.28 6.64 -6.58
C LEU A 447 13.84 6.99 -6.94
N VAL A 448 12.86 6.48 -6.20
CA VAL A 448 11.42 6.75 -6.44
C VAL A 448 11.12 8.24 -6.32
N MET A 449 11.65 8.91 -5.29
CA MET A 449 11.49 10.36 -5.15
C MET A 449 12.11 11.12 -6.33
N GLY A 450 13.29 10.71 -6.79
CA GLY A 450 13.96 11.30 -7.95
C GLY A 450 13.13 11.20 -9.23
N ILE A 451 12.54 10.03 -9.49
CA ILE A 451 11.64 9.79 -10.62
C ILE A 451 10.40 10.69 -10.54
N ASN A 452 9.80 10.80 -9.35
CA ASN A 452 8.63 11.67 -9.13
C ASN A 452 8.96 13.15 -9.35
N PHE A 453 10.12 13.63 -8.87
CA PHE A 453 10.55 15.01 -9.12
C PHE A 453 10.83 15.29 -10.59
N TYR A 454 11.42 14.33 -11.30
CA TYR A 454 11.64 14.44 -12.73
C TYR A 454 10.30 14.59 -13.48
N LEU A 455 9.29 13.79 -13.14
CA LEU A 455 7.97 13.89 -13.74
C LEU A 455 7.31 15.24 -13.45
N VAL A 456 7.33 15.70 -12.19
CA VAL A 456 6.80 17.04 -11.83
C VAL A 456 7.51 18.14 -12.61
N GLY A 457 8.83 18.02 -12.83
CA GLY A 457 9.61 18.94 -13.64
C GLY A 457 9.14 18.99 -15.10
N ILE A 458 8.82 17.84 -15.71
CA ILE A 458 8.27 17.76 -17.07
C ILE A 458 6.91 18.50 -17.14
N PHE A 459 6.03 18.27 -16.16
CA PHE A 459 4.71 18.91 -16.16
C PHE A 459 4.79 20.42 -15.96
N VAL A 460 5.57 20.85 -14.99
CA VAL A 460 5.77 22.30 -14.73
C VAL A 460 6.39 22.96 -15.95
N GLY A 461 7.39 22.32 -16.60
CA GLY A 461 8.07 22.85 -17.78
C GLY A 461 7.19 22.97 -19.03
N SER A 462 6.02 22.33 -19.07
CA SER A 462 5.07 22.44 -20.19
C SER A 462 4.04 23.57 -20.01
N GLY A 463 4.04 24.29 -18.88
CA GLY A 463 3.11 25.39 -18.61
C GLY A 463 3.61 26.73 -19.16
N ASP A 464 2.75 27.47 -19.86
CA ASP A 464 3.10 28.77 -20.44
C ASP A 464 2.93 29.96 -19.47
N GLN A 465 2.38 29.74 -18.26
CA GLN A 465 2.02 30.82 -17.35
C GLN A 465 2.92 30.85 -16.10
N TRP A 466 3.52 31.98 -15.80
CA TRP A 466 4.46 32.17 -14.68
C TRP A 466 3.89 31.84 -13.30
N TRP A 467 2.60 32.04 -13.07
CA TRP A 467 1.97 31.68 -11.79
C TRP A 467 1.92 30.18 -11.53
N ILE A 468 1.90 29.35 -12.57
CA ILE A 468 2.01 27.88 -12.46
C ILE A 468 3.35 27.50 -11.85
N TYR A 469 4.45 28.13 -12.32
CA TYR A 469 5.78 27.92 -11.76
C TYR A 469 5.85 28.33 -10.29
N LEU A 470 5.25 29.47 -9.93
CA LEU A 470 5.23 29.95 -8.55
C LEU A 470 4.49 28.97 -7.62
N ILE A 471 3.31 28.52 -8.02
CA ILE A 471 2.54 27.52 -7.27
C ILE A 471 3.32 26.21 -7.14
N ALA A 472 3.90 25.73 -8.24
CA ALA A 472 4.70 24.51 -8.25
C ALA A 472 5.89 24.60 -7.28
N VAL A 473 6.62 25.71 -7.26
CA VAL A 473 7.73 25.92 -6.33
C VAL A 473 7.25 25.88 -4.88
N ILE A 474 6.14 26.56 -4.55
CA ILE A 474 5.58 26.53 -3.18
C ILE A 474 5.19 25.12 -2.78
N VAL A 475 4.48 24.38 -3.65
CA VAL A 475 4.05 23.00 -3.39
C VAL A 475 5.27 22.08 -3.21
N ILE A 476 6.28 22.19 -4.06
CA ILE A 476 7.51 21.40 -3.95
C ILE A 476 8.25 21.72 -2.65
N LEU A 477 8.35 22.97 -2.24
CA LEU A 477 9.00 23.34 -0.99
C LEU A 477 8.27 22.79 0.24
N VAL A 478 6.93 22.85 0.25
CA VAL A 478 6.10 22.26 1.32
C VAL A 478 6.28 20.73 1.34
N TYR A 479 6.21 20.10 0.17
CA TYR A 479 6.41 18.65 0.02
C TYR A 479 7.80 18.21 0.53
N LEU A 480 8.87 18.86 0.07
CA LEU A 480 10.25 18.56 0.48
C LEU A 480 10.47 18.79 1.97
N SER A 481 9.91 19.87 2.52
CA SER A 481 9.99 20.15 3.96
C SER A 481 9.34 19.03 4.76
N TYR A 482 8.18 18.56 4.32
CA TYR A 482 7.46 17.50 5.02
C TYR A 482 8.14 16.12 4.84
N VAL A 483 8.59 15.79 3.65
CA VAL A 483 9.35 14.56 3.37
C VAL A 483 10.65 14.54 4.20
N SER A 484 11.36 15.67 4.28
CA SER A 484 12.56 15.79 5.13
C SER A 484 12.23 15.59 6.62
N TYR A 485 11.11 16.14 7.09
CA TYR A 485 10.63 15.90 8.46
C TYR A 485 10.37 14.42 8.73
N LEU A 486 9.71 13.72 7.81
CA LEU A 486 9.45 12.28 7.93
C LEU A 486 10.73 11.45 7.89
N ALA A 487 11.69 11.82 7.03
CA ALA A 487 12.99 11.15 6.90
C ALA A 487 13.86 11.29 8.14
N LEU A 488 13.89 12.48 8.75
CA LEU A 488 14.61 12.73 10.00
C LEU A 488 13.97 12.03 11.20
N GLY A 489 12.65 11.87 11.15
CA GLY A 489 11.85 11.28 12.21
C GLY A 489 11.59 12.21 13.40
N PRO A 490 10.51 11.99 14.12
CA PRO A 490 10.05 12.90 15.16
C PRO A 490 11.02 13.00 16.35
N THR A 491 11.69 11.92 16.73
CA THR A 491 12.64 11.91 17.85
C THR A 491 13.90 12.73 17.55
N LEU A 492 14.44 12.61 16.32
CA LEU A 492 15.61 13.39 15.93
C LEU A 492 15.27 14.88 15.83
N VAL A 493 14.10 15.21 15.30
CA VAL A 493 13.61 16.61 15.21
C VAL A 493 13.46 17.21 16.61
N LEU A 494 12.89 16.47 17.57
CA LEU A 494 12.80 16.92 18.98
C LEU A 494 14.19 17.11 19.59
N THR A 495 15.11 16.19 19.36
CA THR A 495 16.50 16.29 19.84
C THR A 495 17.23 17.50 19.26
N ILE A 496 17.04 17.77 17.96
CA ILE A 496 17.59 18.97 17.31
C ILE A 496 16.97 20.24 17.92
N LYS A 497 15.66 20.27 18.09
CA LYS A 497 14.94 21.39 18.70
C LYS A 497 15.43 21.66 20.12
N MET A 498 15.65 20.61 20.91
CA MET A 498 16.21 20.71 22.27
C MET A 498 17.63 21.28 22.24
N LYS A 499 18.52 20.76 21.38
CA LYS A 499 19.91 21.25 21.27
C LYS A 499 19.95 22.71 20.81
N LEU A 500 19.12 23.10 19.86
CA LEU A 500 19.03 24.50 19.42
C LEU A 500 18.45 25.40 20.52
N GLY A 501 17.40 24.94 21.24
CA GLY A 501 16.81 25.65 22.36
C GLY A 501 17.86 25.93 23.46
N LYS A 502 18.61 24.90 23.87
CA LYS A 502 19.71 25.04 24.83
C LYS A 502 20.80 26.00 24.34
N ARG A 503 21.09 26.03 23.04
CA ARG A 503 22.08 26.95 22.44
C ARG A 503 21.63 28.41 22.47
N PHE A 504 20.32 28.64 22.42
CA PHE A 504 19.72 29.99 22.42
C PHE A 504 19.09 30.36 23.77
N ASP A 505 19.46 29.65 24.85
CA ASP A 505 18.97 29.87 26.21
C ASP A 505 17.43 29.92 26.34
N LYS A 506 16.74 29.06 25.57
CA LYS A 506 15.29 28.90 25.62
C LYS A 506 14.92 27.76 26.56
N ASP A 507 13.76 27.92 27.23
CA ASP A 507 13.19 26.84 28.02
C ASP A 507 12.89 25.62 27.14
N THR A 508 13.48 24.48 27.49
CA THR A 508 13.35 23.20 26.76
C THR A 508 12.61 22.14 27.58
N THR A 509 12.02 22.51 28.71
CA THR A 509 11.37 21.61 29.65
C THR A 509 10.25 20.82 29.01
N GLU A 510 9.37 21.48 28.25
CA GLU A 510 8.27 20.82 27.51
C GLU A 510 8.78 19.80 26.47
N VAL A 511 9.92 20.09 25.82
CA VAL A 511 10.53 19.18 24.83
C VAL A 511 11.13 17.96 25.51
N GLU A 512 11.77 18.14 26.69
CA GLU A 512 12.32 17.05 27.50
C GLU A 512 11.20 16.16 28.05
N GLU A 513 10.11 16.74 28.56
CA GLU A 513 8.93 16.00 29.01
C GLU A 513 8.30 15.17 27.87
N GLU A 514 8.17 15.74 26.68
CA GLU A 514 7.61 15.02 25.52
C GLU A 514 8.51 13.85 25.08
N ILE A 515 9.83 14.01 25.13
CA ILE A 515 10.77 12.91 24.85
C ILE A 515 10.61 11.80 25.90
N ASN A 516 10.61 12.14 27.19
CA ASN A 516 10.47 11.20 28.29
C ASN A 516 9.10 10.48 28.27
N ARG A 517 8.02 11.21 27.96
CA ARG A 517 6.69 10.64 27.80
C ARG A 517 6.61 9.61 26.68
N ARG A 518 7.26 9.88 25.54
CA ARG A 518 7.33 8.94 24.41
C ARG A 518 8.12 7.68 24.76
N GLU A 519 9.20 7.83 25.52
CA GLU A 519 9.97 6.68 26.01
C GLU A 519 9.16 5.83 26.97
N ALA A 520 8.44 6.44 27.92
CA ALA A 520 7.61 5.74 28.89
C ALA A 520 6.43 4.98 28.25
N LEU A 521 5.74 5.59 27.27
CA LEU A 521 4.59 4.95 26.60
C LEU A 521 4.95 3.67 25.86
N ILE A 522 6.15 3.58 25.29
CA ILE A 522 6.62 2.38 24.62
C ILE A 522 6.96 1.29 25.63
N TYR A 523 7.58 1.67 26.76
CA TYR A 523 7.95 0.73 27.82
C TYR A 523 6.73 0.04 28.44
N ILE A 524 5.69 0.81 28.80
CA ILE A 524 4.46 0.30 29.44
C ILE A 524 3.68 -0.68 28.52
N ARG A 525 3.70 -0.46 27.20
CA ARG A 525 3.00 -1.36 26.25
C ARG A 525 3.76 -2.63 25.90
N GLN A 526 5.05 -2.65 26.16
CA GLN A 526 5.88 -3.82 25.89
C GLN A 526 5.86 -4.84 27.04
N GLU A 527 5.40 -4.42 28.23
CA GLU A 527 5.21 -5.31 29.39
C GLU A 527 3.78 -5.88 29.49
N LYS A 528 2.81 -5.31 28.78
CA LYS A 528 1.46 -5.87 28.65
C LYS A 528 1.35 -6.78 27.41
#